data_cd298ddd5a67510cbe5664106e7462f1
#
_entry.id   cd298ddd5a67510cbe5664106e7462f1
#
_cell.length_a   1.000
_cell.length_b   1.000
_cell.length_c   1.000
_cell.angle_alpha   90.00
_cell.angle_beta   90.00
_cell.angle_gamma   90.00
#
_symmetry.space_group_name_H-M   'P 1'
#
loop_
_entity.id
_entity.type
_entity.pdbx_description
1 polymer ?
#
loop_
_entity_poly.entity_id
_entity_poly.type
_entity_poly.pdbx_seq_one_letter_code
_entity_poly.pdbx_strand_id
1 'polypeptide(L)'
;MSKVWLVTGSASGLGRDIAEAILAAGDRLLATARDPHRLNDLVERYGEQVHTAPLDVADEAAAKTAVEKAVEVFGRLDVVVNNAGYGDVAPFEQLS
;
A
#
# COMPACT_ATOMS: atom_id res chain seq x y z
N MET A 1 -9.93 16.45 -2.59
CA MET A 1 -9.62 15.78 -1.37
C MET A 1 -8.82 14.55 -1.63
N SER A 2 -7.89 14.25 -0.80
CA SER A 2 -7.05 13.10 -1.03
C SER A 2 -7.74 11.83 -0.58
N LYS A 3 -7.47 10.74 -1.24
CA LYS A 3 -7.94 9.44 -0.83
C LYS A 3 -6.85 8.73 -0.07
N VAL A 4 -7.24 7.69 0.65
CA VAL A 4 -6.31 6.86 1.38
C VAL A 4 -6.30 5.47 0.74
N TRP A 5 -5.12 5.03 0.37
CA TRP A 5 -4.93 3.78 -0.35
C TRP A 5 -4.12 2.81 0.49
N LEU A 6 -4.37 1.53 0.29
CA LEU A 6 -3.51 0.47 0.81
C LEU A 6 -3.03 -0.31 -0.41
N VAL A 7 -1.72 -0.41 -0.59
CA VAL A 7 -1.17 -1.17 -1.72
C VAL A 7 -0.26 -2.23 -1.16
N THR A 8 -0.54 -3.50 -1.48
CA THR A 8 0.31 -4.59 -1.05
C THR A 8 1.40 -4.82 -2.07
N GLY A 9 2.56 -5.26 -1.63
CA GLY A 9 3.67 -5.52 -2.54
C GLY A 9 4.21 -4.26 -3.17
N SER A 10 4.40 -3.20 -2.38
CA SER A 10 4.75 -1.90 -2.92
C SER A 10 6.23 -1.71 -3.18
N ALA A 11 7.07 -2.69 -2.85
CA ALA A 11 8.51 -2.49 -2.91
C ALA A 11 9.11 -2.65 -4.30
N SER A 12 8.45 -3.29 -5.20
CA SER A 12 9.03 -3.55 -6.52
C SER A 12 7.95 -3.69 -7.58
N GLY A 13 8.35 -3.54 -8.82
CA GLY A 13 7.50 -3.80 -9.98
C GLY A 13 6.28 -2.92 -10.01
N LEU A 14 5.17 -3.49 -10.42
CA LEU A 14 3.95 -2.76 -10.60
C LEU A 14 3.44 -2.14 -9.29
N GLY A 15 3.64 -2.84 -8.19
CA GLY A 15 3.21 -2.30 -6.90
C GLY A 15 3.93 -1.01 -6.57
N ARG A 16 5.22 -0.93 -6.88
CA ARG A 16 5.98 0.28 -6.65
C ARG A 16 5.50 1.41 -7.56
N ASP A 17 5.23 1.10 -8.81
CA ASP A 17 4.77 2.11 -9.75
C ASP A 17 3.41 2.65 -9.32
N ILE A 18 2.53 1.81 -8.84
CA ILE A 18 1.23 2.25 -8.35
C ILE A 18 1.41 3.14 -7.13
N ALA A 19 2.29 2.75 -6.21
CA ALA A 19 2.51 3.52 -5.00
C ALA A 19 3.03 4.93 -5.35
N GLU A 20 3.96 5.01 -6.27
CA GLU A 20 4.51 6.30 -6.65
C GLU A 20 3.46 7.17 -7.32
N ALA A 21 2.61 6.59 -8.16
CA ALA A 21 1.57 7.36 -8.82
C ALA A 21 0.56 7.90 -7.83
N ILE A 22 0.20 7.11 -6.81
CA ILE A 22 -0.73 7.55 -5.78
C ILE A 22 -0.15 8.74 -5.02
N LEU A 23 1.10 8.66 -4.63
CA LEU A 23 1.73 9.71 -3.85
C LEU A 23 1.95 10.96 -4.70
N ALA A 24 2.30 10.79 -5.96
CA ALA A 24 2.48 11.93 -6.84
C ALA A 24 1.18 12.67 -7.09
N ALA A 25 0.07 11.97 -6.99
CA ALA A 25 -1.24 12.61 -7.16
C ALA A 25 -1.70 13.35 -5.89
N GLY A 26 -0.94 13.26 -4.82
CA GLY A 26 -1.31 13.94 -3.58
C GLY A 26 -2.14 13.12 -2.62
N ASP A 27 -2.37 11.85 -2.92
CA ASP A 27 -3.13 10.99 -2.04
C ASP A 27 -2.23 10.39 -0.97
N ARG A 28 -2.84 9.75 0.02
CA ARG A 28 -2.13 9.13 1.12
C ARG A 28 -2.12 7.62 0.94
N LEU A 29 -1.08 6.99 1.44
CA LEU A 29 -0.85 5.58 1.16
C LEU A 29 -0.29 4.85 2.35
N LEU A 30 -0.84 3.68 2.65
CA LEU A 30 -0.14 2.71 3.46
C LEU A 30 0.49 1.71 2.51
N ALA A 31 1.80 1.73 2.42
CA ALA A 31 2.54 0.86 1.53
C ALA A 31 3.06 -0.33 2.30
N THR A 32 2.82 -1.53 1.82
CA THR A 32 3.25 -2.72 2.52
C THR A 32 4.27 -3.49 1.69
N ALA A 33 5.16 -4.16 2.35
CA ALA A 33 6.16 -5.00 1.72
C ALA A 33 6.65 -5.99 2.74
N ARG A 34 7.24 -7.09 2.29
CA ARG A 34 7.83 -8.04 3.23
C ARG A 34 8.97 -7.38 3.99
N ASP A 35 9.71 -6.50 3.34
CA ASP A 35 10.76 -5.75 4.00
C ASP A 35 10.44 -4.26 3.81
N PRO A 36 9.81 -3.63 4.78
CA PRO A 36 9.42 -2.23 4.63
C PRO A 36 10.57 -1.26 4.45
N HIS A 37 11.79 -1.64 4.81
CA HIS A 37 12.94 -0.77 4.60
C HIS A 37 13.14 -0.44 3.13
N ARG A 38 12.67 -1.29 2.25
CA ARG A 38 12.79 -1.04 0.82
C ARG A 38 11.91 0.12 0.37
N LEU A 39 11.07 0.62 1.26
CA LEU A 39 10.19 1.74 0.95
C LEU A 39 10.67 3.04 1.58
N ASN A 40 11.85 3.04 2.20
CA ASN A 40 12.33 4.22 2.91
C ASN A 40 12.47 5.43 2.01
N ASP A 41 12.82 5.25 0.76
CA ASP A 41 12.96 6.38 -0.14
C ASP A 41 11.61 7.06 -0.40
N LEU A 42 10.53 6.31 -0.40
CA LEU A 42 9.21 6.91 -0.53
C LEU A 42 8.86 7.73 0.71
N VAL A 43 9.22 7.21 1.88
CA VAL A 43 8.95 7.92 3.12
C VAL A 43 9.74 9.22 3.14
N GLU A 44 10.99 9.18 2.69
CA GLU A 44 11.80 10.38 2.66
C GLU A 44 11.27 11.41 1.68
N ARG A 45 10.74 10.94 0.55
CA ARG A 45 10.28 11.86 -0.47
C ARG A 45 8.90 12.43 -0.17
N TYR A 46 8.02 11.63 0.37
CA TYR A 46 6.63 12.04 0.54
C TYR A 46 6.20 12.30 1.98
N GLY A 47 7.05 11.96 2.93
CA GLY A 47 6.79 12.31 4.33
C GLY A 47 5.52 11.71 4.87
N GLU A 48 4.67 12.54 5.40
CA GLU A 48 3.48 12.05 6.10
C GLU A 48 2.42 11.46 5.17
N GLN A 49 2.57 11.62 3.86
CA GLN A 49 1.61 11.01 2.96
C GLN A 49 1.71 9.51 2.94
N VAL A 50 2.85 8.94 3.33
CA VAL A 50 3.04 7.51 3.23
C VAL A 50 3.45 6.94 4.57
N HIS A 51 2.82 5.83 4.94
CA HIS A 51 3.26 5.02 6.05
C HIS A 51 3.54 3.63 5.51
N THR A 52 4.38 2.88 6.18
CA THR A 52 4.76 1.56 5.71
C THR A 52 4.44 0.52 6.78
N ALA A 53 4.24 -0.70 6.35
CA ALA A 53 3.98 -1.81 7.25
C ALA A 53 4.52 -3.09 6.64
N PRO A 54 5.00 -4.01 7.46
CA PRO A 54 5.39 -5.31 6.92
C PRO A 54 4.15 -6.13 6.61
N LEU A 55 4.19 -6.87 5.54
CA LEU A 55 3.09 -7.73 5.19
C LEU A 55 3.59 -8.87 4.34
N ASP A 56 3.35 -10.09 4.83
CA ASP A 56 3.59 -11.29 4.05
C ASP A 56 2.25 -11.69 3.47
N VAL A 57 2.11 -11.66 2.17
CA VAL A 57 0.83 -11.93 1.54
C VAL A 57 0.33 -13.32 1.77
N ALA A 58 1.18 -14.21 2.24
CA ALA A 58 0.73 -15.55 2.58
C ALA A 58 -0.03 -15.56 3.90
N ASP A 59 -0.04 -14.47 4.65
CA ASP A 59 -0.66 -14.44 5.95
C ASP A 59 -1.92 -13.58 5.86
N GLU A 60 -3.07 -14.20 5.91
CA GLU A 60 -4.33 -13.45 5.80
C GLU A 60 -4.55 -12.52 6.98
N ALA A 61 -4.07 -12.89 8.14
CA ALA A 61 -4.20 -12.02 9.30
C ALA A 61 -3.39 -10.75 9.13
N ALA A 62 -2.27 -10.83 8.43
CA ALA A 62 -1.47 -9.65 8.19
C ALA A 62 -2.19 -8.65 7.30
N ALA A 63 -2.96 -9.14 6.34
CA ALA A 63 -3.71 -8.25 5.47
C ALA A 63 -4.78 -7.49 6.26
N LYS A 64 -5.45 -8.18 7.17
CA LYS A 64 -6.45 -7.52 8.00
C LYS A 64 -5.79 -6.49 8.91
N THR A 65 -4.64 -6.81 9.46
CA THR A 65 -3.92 -5.88 10.30
C THR A 65 -3.50 -4.64 9.51
N ALA A 66 -3.12 -4.81 8.25
CA ALA A 66 -2.73 -3.67 7.43
C ALA A 66 -3.92 -2.75 7.18
N VAL A 67 -5.10 -3.31 6.95
CA VAL A 67 -6.30 -2.50 6.77
C VAL A 67 -6.58 -1.71 8.05
N GLU A 68 -6.48 -2.37 9.20
CA GLU A 68 -6.71 -1.70 10.46
C GLU A 68 -5.70 -0.60 10.70
N LYS A 69 -4.46 -0.83 10.33
CA LYS A 69 -3.43 0.18 10.49
C LYS A 69 -3.70 1.39 9.61
N ALA A 70 -4.15 1.18 8.38
CA ALA A 70 -4.45 2.29 7.50
C ALA A 70 -5.55 3.17 8.09
N VAL A 71 -6.58 2.55 8.64
CA VAL A 71 -7.66 3.30 9.26
C VAL A 71 -7.16 4.01 10.51
N GLU A 72 -6.30 3.35 11.28
CA GLU A 72 -5.79 3.95 12.50
C GLU A 72 -4.92 5.17 12.20
N VAL A 73 -4.08 5.08 11.19
CA VAL A 73 -3.13 6.13 10.90
C VAL A 73 -3.77 7.30 10.17
N PHE A 74 -4.61 6.99 9.21
CA PHE A 74 -5.16 8.04 8.34
C PHE A 74 -6.61 8.37 8.64
N GLY A 75 -7.28 7.58 9.45
CA GLY A 75 -8.68 7.83 9.80
C GLY A 75 -9.68 7.26 8.82
N ARG A 76 -9.23 6.71 7.71
CA ARG A 76 -10.13 6.14 6.71
C ARG A 76 -9.33 5.26 5.76
N LEU A 77 -10.01 4.51 4.96
CA LEU A 77 -9.37 3.73 3.89
C LEU A 77 -10.36 3.70 2.73
N ASP A 78 -9.92 4.19 1.59
CA ASP A 78 -10.82 4.33 0.44
C ASP A 78 -10.60 3.24 -0.62
N VAL A 79 -9.36 2.84 -0.85
CA VAL A 79 -9.07 1.91 -1.93
C VAL A 79 -8.01 0.91 -1.47
N VAL A 80 -8.20 -0.36 -1.79
CA VAL A 80 -7.22 -1.40 -1.53
C VAL A 80 -6.77 -1.97 -2.87
N VAL A 81 -5.46 -1.94 -3.11
CA VAL A 81 -4.89 -2.56 -4.29
C VAL A 81 -4.11 -3.78 -3.81
N ASN A 82 -4.62 -4.95 -4.09
CA ASN A 82 -4.02 -6.18 -3.64
C ASN A 82 -3.13 -6.70 -4.75
N ASN A 83 -1.91 -6.21 -4.79
CA ASN A 83 -0.99 -6.53 -5.87
C ASN A 83 -0.09 -7.69 -5.57
N ALA A 84 0.32 -7.87 -4.36
CA ALA A 84 1.29 -8.89 -4.05
C ALA A 84 0.68 -10.27 -4.10
N GLY A 85 1.46 -11.23 -4.46
CA GLY A 85 1.03 -12.61 -4.40
C GLY A 85 0.32 -13.10 -5.61
N TYR A 86 0.12 -12.24 -6.59
CA TYR A 86 -0.62 -12.71 -7.64
C TYR A 86 0.18 -12.83 -8.83
N GLY A 87 1.09 -13.18 -9.07
CA GLY A 87 1.83 -13.31 -10.22
C GLY A 87 1.21 -12.82 -11.47
N ASP A 88 0.21 -13.40 -11.84
CA ASP A 88 -0.33 -13.11 -13.11
C ASP A 88 -1.75 -12.73 -13.10
N VAL A 89 -2.31 -12.61 -11.99
CA VAL A 89 -3.63 -12.43 -11.95
C VAL A 89 -4.07 -11.12 -12.03
N ALA A 90 -4.90 -10.82 -12.46
CA ALA A 90 -5.31 -9.66 -12.44
C ALA A 90 -6.01 -9.03 -11.67
N PRO A 91 -6.40 -9.01 -11.30
CA PRO A 91 -7.09 -8.43 -10.69
C PRO A 91 -7.39 -7.51 -10.08
N PHE A 92 -7.33 -6.80 -9.84
CA PHE A 92 -7.74 -5.96 -9.03
C PHE A 92 -8.78 -5.27 -9.43
N GLU A 93 -9.32 -5.64 -10.03
CA GLU A 93 -10.27 -5.02 -10.35
C GLU A 93 -11.21 -4.82 -9.50
N GLN A 94 -11.54 -5.16 -8.89
CA GLN A 94 -12.46 -4.99 -8.21
C GLN A 94 -12.46 -4.47 -7.14
N LEU A 95 -11.98 -4.02 -6.87
CA LEU A 95 -11.88 -3.55 -5.79
C LEU A 95 -12.68 -2.65 -5.52
N SER A 96 -13.16 -2.28 -5.53
CA SER A 96 -13.78 -1.34 -5.08
C SER A 96 -14.61 -1.26 -4.94
#